data_faa2b6375c18de3a202b877e644eb124
#
_entry.id   faa2b6375c18de3a202b877e644eb124
#
_cell.length_a   1.000
_cell.length_b   1.000
_cell.length_c   1.000
_cell.angle_alpha   90.00
_cell.angle_beta   90.00
_cell.angle_gamma   90.00
#
_symmetry.space_group_name_H-M   'P 1'
#
loop_
_entity.id
_entity.type
_entity.pdbx_description
1 polymer ?
#
loop_
_entity_poly.entity_id
_entity_poly.type
_entity_poly.pdbx_seq_one_letter_code
_entity_poly.pdbx_strand_id
1 'polypeptide(L)'
;MSHDIHRLIPLERFREILGELDLDHQSFTDAFWLRFAAQVAVYQTEAPALLAKRIRLIADHLLTHAEWYKPLASPLRFVIAALLLKQHARLHDFLGEYHRIGEMLDKVGLRHGGRYEPLTVLILMSAPEHDAFSLLEAERLKVLHIQLKKFHWWLTGKDDLPAIAALAQIPGNAEVIAANTEAIYQRLNAAGLIKGDHLQTAAHLLPLTGLRPDDAANRWLALMRAMEAAHITLLPTHYDALAILSQLEQPATMVVERLLAVRRELDLTTPDMAGTSSLSLAADLTALDLIRYRADGSTPVLAEELPQRLHALSLATMVQVSQVEIDFGVGALPPVAWPYL
;
A
#
# COMPACT_ATOMS: atom_id res chain seq x y z
N MET A 1 -35.18 -0.65 1.36
CA MET A 1 -34.26 -0.79 0.22
C MET A 1 -33.36 -1.96 0.57
N SER A 2 -33.51 -3.08 -0.11
CA SER A 2 -32.66 -4.27 0.09
C SER A 2 -31.28 -3.90 -0.41
N HIS A 3 -30.33 -3.70 0.49
CA HIS A 3 -28.93 -3.53 0.12
C HIS A 3 -28.45 -4.85 -0.45
N ASP A 4 -28.01 -4.83 -1.68
CA ASP A 4 -27.42 -5.94 -2.40
C ASP A 4 -26.06 -6.27 -1.76
N ILE A 5 -26.11 -7.02 -0.64
CA ILE A 5 -24.96 -7.38 0.22
C ILE A 5 -23.91 -8.19 -0.57
N HIS A 6 -24.27 -8.64 -1.78
CA HIS A 6 -23.44 -9.50 -2.63
C HIS A 6 -22.61 -8.74 -3.66
N ARG A 7 -22.84 -7.44 -3.89
CA ARG A 7 -22.14 -6.69 -4.94
C ARG A 7 -20.75 -6.22 -4.48
N LEU A 8 -19.70 -6.65 -5.19
CA LEU A 8 -18.32 -6.28 -4.96
C LEU A 8 -17.96 -5.02 -5.79
N ILE A 9 -18.59 -3.88 -5.45
CA ILE A 9 -18.46 -2.63 -6.23
C ILE A 9 -17.00 -2.21 -6.49
N PRO A 10 -16.07 -2.22 -5.50
CA PRO A 10 -14.68 -1.88 -5.76
C PRO A 10 -14.00 -2.83 -6.74
N LEU A 11 -14.32 -4.12 -6.67
CA LEU A 11 -13.76 -5.12 -7.58
C LEU A 11 -14.29 -4.95 -9.02
N GLU A 12 -15.60 -4.71 -9.19
CA GLU A 12 -16.18 -4.44 -10.51
C GLU A 12 -15.50 -3.22 -11.14
N ARG A 13 -15.40 -2.14 -10.38
CA ARG A 13 -14.76 -0.91 -10.83
C ARG A 13 -13.27 -1.08 -11.13
N PHE A 14 -12.56 -1.84 -10.30
CA PHE A 14 -11.16 -2.21 -10.56
C PHE A 14 -11.00 -2.90 -11.92
N ARG A 15 -11.86 -3.88 -12.23
CA ARG A 15 -11.83 -4.61 -13.50
C ARG A 15 -12.11 -3.71 -14.70
N GLU A 16 -13.10 -2.83 -14.58
CA GLU A 16 -13.41 -1.86 -15.64
C GLU A 16 -12.21 -0.95 -15.94
N ILE A 17 -11.60 -0.38 -14.88
CA ILE A 17 -10.45 0.52 -15.04
C ILE A 17 -9.24 -0.25 -15.57
N LEU A 18 -8.96 -1.45 -15.06
CA LEU A 18 -7.85 -2.27 -15.52
C LEU A 18 -8.02 -2.66 -16.98
N GLY A 19 -9.23 -3.09 -17.38
CA GLY A 19 -9.53 -3.42 -18.78
C GLY A 19 -9.25 -2.24 -19.71
N GLU A 20 -9.65 -1.02 -19.34
CA GLU A 20 -9.38 0.18 -20.11
C GLU A 20 -7.89 0.57 -20.13
N LEU A 21 -7.15 0.31 -19.03
CA LEU A 21 -5.71 0.55 -18.98
C LEU A 21 -4.90 -0.44 -19.82
N ASP A 22 -5.37 -1.68 -19.94
CA ASP A 22 -4.64 -2.78 -20.58
C ASP A 22 -4.86 -2.85 -22.11
N LEU A 23 -5.85 -2.12 -22.65
CA LEU A 23 -6.21 -2.16 -24.06
C LEU A 23 -5.05 -1.91 -25.04
N ASP A 24 -4.04 -1.16 -24.63
CA ASP A 24 -2.91 -0.76 -25.49
C ASP A 24 -1.56 -1.36 -25.03
N HIS A 25 -1.55 -2.30 -24.06
CA HIS A 25 -0.29 -2.76 -23.48
C HIS A 25 0.32 -3.96 -24.20
N GLN A 26 1.60 -3.77 -24.58
CA GLN A 26 2.43 -4.79 -25.22
C GLN A 26 3.48 -5.41 -24.28
N SER A 27 3.61 -4.94 -23.03
CA SER A 27 4.67 -5.37 -22.10
C SER A 27 4.11 -5.96 -20.83
N PHE A 28 4.56 -7.18 -20.49
CA PHE A 28 4.21 -7.87 -19.25
C PHE A 28 4.63 -7.09 -17.99
N THR A 29 5.75 -6.37 -18.05
CA THR A 29 6.25 -5.55 -16.93
C THR A 29 5.31 -4.40 -16.58
N ASP A 30 4.62 -3.85 -17.57
CA ASP A 30 3.67 -2.78 -17.35
C ASP A 30 2.37 -3.30 -16.72
N ALA A 31 1.93 -4.52 -17.03
CA ALA A 31 0.70 -5.11 -16.53
C ALA A 31 0.63 -5.13 -14.99
N PHE A 32 1.74 -5.44 -14.31
CA PHE A 32 1.83 -5.38 -12.86
C PHE A 32 1.52 -3.98 -12.31
N TRP A 33 2.16 -2.95 -12.85
CA TRP A 33 1.99 -1.58 -12.39
C TRP A 33 0.63 -0.98 -12.76
N LEU A 34 0.04 -1.44 -13.87
CA LEU A 34 -1.32 -1.05 -14.26
C LEU A 34 -2.37 -1.55 -13.26
N ARG A 35 -2.16 -2.72 -12.66
CA ARG A 35 -3.04 -3.24 -11.61
C ARG A 35 -3.06 -2.31 -10.39
N PHE A 36 -1.88 -1.86 -9.93
CA PHE A 36 -1.80 -0.88 -8.86
C PHE A 36 -2.37 0.48 -9.24
N ALA A 37 -2.15 0.93 -10.47
CA ALA A 37 -2.76 2.16 -10.96
C ALA A 37 -4.30 2.07 -10.98
N ALA A 38 -4.86 0.94 -11.45
CA ALA A 38 -6.29 0.68 -11.41
C ALA A 38 -6.84 0.65 -9.98
N GLN A 39 -6.14 -0.02 -9.06
CA GLN A 39 -6.48 -0.08 -7.63
C GLN A 39 -6.54 1.31 -7.00
N VAL A 40 -5.54 2.15 -7.24
CA VAL A 40 -5.52 3.55 -6.77
C VAL A 40 -6.69 4.35 -7.34
N ALA A 41 -7.05 4.10 -8.60
CA ALA A 41 -8.10 4.82 -9.31
C ALA A 41 -9.53 4.37 -8.96
N VAL A 42 -9.72 3.25 -8.24
CA VAL A 42 -11.06 2.72 -7.88
C VAL A 42 -11.97 3.74 -7.20
N TYR A 43 -11.40 4.67 -6.45
CA TYR A 43 -12.16 5.70 -5.73
C TYR A 43 -12.66 6.84 -6.58
N GLN A 44 -12.10 7.03 -7.77
CA GLN A 44 -12.50 8.12 -8.65
C GLN A 44 -13.92 7.86 -9.19
N THR A 45 -14.71 8.91 -9.28
CA THR A 45 -16.12 8.81 -9.76
C THR A 45 -16.25 8.88 -11.28
N GLU A 46 -15.17 9.28 -11.95
CA GLU A 46 -15.14 9.43 -13.42
C GLU A 46 -15.31 8.09 -14.14
N ALA A 47 -15.77 8.11 -15.39
CA ALA A 47 -15.89 6.92 -16.22
C ALA A 47 -14.53 6.20 -16.40
N PRO A 48 -14.46 4.86 -16.34
CA PRO A 48 -13.22 4.09 -16.45
C PRO A 48 -12.35 4.47 -17.64
N ALA A 49 -12.94 4.59 -18.84
CA ALA A 49 -12.23 4.99 -20.05
C ALA A 49 -11.58 6.38 -19.95
N LEU A 50 -12.25 7.34 -19.30
CA LEU A 50 -11.71 8.68 -19.09
C LEU A 50 -10.54 8.64 -18.08
N LEU A 51 -10.68 7.88 -16.99
CA LEU A 51 -9.61 7.67 -16.01
C LEU A 51 -8.38 7.06 -16.66
N ALA A 52 -8.56 5.97 -17.40
CA ALA A 52 -7.47 5.30 -18.10
C ALA A 52 -6.74 6.23 -19.08
N LYS A 53 -7.51 7.01 -19.87
CA LYS A 53 -6.92 8.02 -20.76
C LYS A 53 -6.11 9.07 -20.00
N ARG A 54 -6.62 9.58 -18.90
CA ARG A 54 -5.93 10.61 -18.08
C ARG A 54 -4.68 10.04 -17.43
N ILE A 55 -4.74 8.81 -16.90
CA ILE A 55 -3.58 8.12 -16.32
C ILE A 55 -2.49 7.97 -17.38
N ARG A 56 -2.83 7.51 -18.58
CA ARG A 56 -1.86 7.37 -19.69
C ARG A 56 -1.23 8.70 -20.07
N LEU A 57 -2.02 9.75 -20.24
CA LEU A 57 -1.51 11.10 -20.57
C LEU A 57 -0.51 11.61 -19.55
N ILE A 58 -0.78 11.43 -18.26
CA ILE A 58 0.15 11.85 -17.20
C ILE A 58 1.39 10.95 -17.19
N ALA A 59 1.23 9.63 -17.35
CA ALA A 59 2.34 8.70 -17.40
C ALA A 59 3.28 8.96 -18.58
N ASP A 60 2.73 9.29 -19.74
CA ASP A 60 3.52 9.67 -20.92
C ASP A 60 4.25 11.01 -20.72
N HIS A 61 3.61 11.96 -20.04
CA HIS A 61 4.26 13.20 -19.67
C HIS A 61 5.41 12.99 -18.67
N LEU A 62 5.23 12.13 -17.67
CA LEU A 62 6.31 11.72 -16.77
C LEU A 62 7.46 11.06 -17.53
N LEU A 63 7.15 10.17 -18.49
CA LEU A 63 8.16 9.52 -19.32
C LEU A 63 9.01 10.51 -20.11
N THR A 64 8.39 11.55 -20.67
CA THR A 64 9.08 12.53 -21.54
C THR A 64 9.78 13.65 -20.79
N HIS A 65 9.30 14.03 -19.61
CA HIS A 65 9.79 15.21 -18.88
C HIS A 65 10.59 14.86 -17.61
N ALA A 66 10.54 13.61 -17.16
CA ALA A 66 11.31 13.15 -16.01
C ALA A 66 12.53 12.29 -16.42
N GLU A 67 13.08 12.49 -17.61
CA GLU A 67 14.29 11.78 -18.08
C GLU A 67 15.49 11.92 -17.14
N TRP A 68 15.58 13.05 -16.44
CA TRP A 68 16.59 13.32 -15.42
C TRP A 68 16.45 12.40 -14.19
N TYR A 69 15.30 11.72 -14.01
CA TYR A 69 15.08 10.82 -12.89
C TYR A 69 14.38 9.52 -13.33
N LYS A 70 15.17 8.53 -13.67
CA LYS A 70 14.72 7.22 -14.21
C LYS A 70 13.57 6.53 -13.45
N PRO A 71 13.49 6.57 -12.09
CA PRO A 71 12.36 5.95 -11.38
C PRO A 71 11.00 6.56 -11.75
N LEU A 72 10.92 7.87 -12.02
CA LEU A 72 9.66 8.50 -12.45
C LEU A 72 9.27 8.11 -13.88
N ALA A 73 10.26 7.82 -14.72
CA ALA A 73 10.06 7.34 -16.08
C ALA A 73 9.85 5.82 -16.17
N SER A 74 10.00 5.08 -15.06
CA SER A 74 9.76 3.64 -15.01
C SER A 74 8.25 3.32 -15.10
N PRO A 75 7.84 2.03 -15.21
CA PRO A 75 6.41 1.66 -15.16
C PRO A 75 5.67 2.13 -13.90
N LEU A 76 6.37 2.43 -12.80
CA LEU A 76 5.82 3.11 -11.62
C LEU A 76 5.08 4.42 -11.98
N ARG A 77 5.40 5.06 -13.12
CA ARG A 77 4.73 6.28 -13.62
C ARG A 77 3.21 6.15 -13.69
N PHE A 78 2.68 4.95 -13.97
CA PHE A 78 1.23 4.72 -14.01
C PHE A 78 0.58 4.85 -12.63
N VAL A 79 1.23 4.33 -11.60
CA VAL A 79 0.77 4.46 -10.21
C VAL A 79 0.85 5.92 -9.76
N ILE A 80 1.95 6.60 -10.07
CA ILE A 80 2.12 8.03 -9.81
C ILE A 80 1.03 8.84 -10.50
N ALA A 81 0.75 8.55 -11.77
CA ALA A 81 -0.32 9.22 -12.53
C ALA A 81 -1.70 9.04 -11.87
N ALA A 82 -2.02 7.81 -11.43
CA ALA A 82 -3.28 7.53 -10.74
C ALA A 82 -3.40 8.27 -9.40
N LEU A 83 -2.30 8.36 -8.64
CA LEU A 83 -2.25 9.12 -7.38
C LEU A 83 -2.43 10.62 -7.60
N LEU A 84 -1.76 11.19 -8.61
CA LEU A 84 -1.90 12.61 -8.96
C LEU A 84 -3.34 12.95 -9.34
N LEU A 85 -4.01 12.08 -10.10
CA LEU A 85 -5.43 12.26 -10.41
C LEU A 85 -6.29 12.25 -9.15
N LYS A 86 -6.03 11.35 -8.23
CA LYS A 86 -6.77 11.26 -6.97
C LYS A 86 -6.59 12.51 -6.10
N GLN A 87 -5.38 13.03 -6.03
CA GLN A 87 -5.06 14.23 -5.26
C GLN A 87 -5.48 15.53 -5.97
N HIS A 88 -6.03 15.44 -7.19
CA HIS A 88 -6.27 16.60 -8.06
C HIS A 88 -5.03 17.49 -8.24
N ALA A 89 -3.85 16.91 -8.09
CA ALA A 89 -2.59 17.62 -8.16
C ALA A 89 -2.20 17.91 -9.61
N ARG A 90 -1.61 19.07 -9.84
CA ARG A 90 -1.03 19.41 -11.14
C ARG A 90 0.33 18.73 -11.26
N LEU A 91 0.61 18.13 -12.41
CA LEU A 91 1.88 17.45 -12.64
C LEU A 91 3.11 18.36 -12.46
N HIS A 92 2.99 19.63 -12.88
CA HIS A 92 4.07 20.59 -12.68
C HIS A 92 4.35 20.85 -11.20
N ASP A 93 3.31 21.01 -10.40
CA ASP A 93 3.43 21.24 -8.94
C ASP A 93 4.02 20.00 -8.26
N PHE A 94 3.62 18.80 -8.70
CA PHE A 94 4.20 17.54 -8.24
C PHE A 94 5.71 17.45 -8.50
N LEU A 95 6.17 17.74 -9.70
CA LEU A 95 7.59 17.67 -10.03
C LEU A 95 8.43 18.68 -9.22
N GLY A 96 7.89 19.89 -9.01
CA GLY A 96 8.51 20.90 -8.15
C GLY A 96 8.59 20.44 -6.69
N GLU A 97 7.51 19.92 -6.16
CA GLU A 97 7.43 19.43 -4.78
C GLU A 97 8.29 18.17 -4.58
N TYR A 98 8.28 17.26 -5.55
CA TYR A 98 9.15 16.08 -5.56
C TYR A 98 10.63 16.48 -5.42
N HIS A 99 11.07 17.45 -6.22
CA HIS A 99 12.44 17.95 -6.16
C HIS A 99 12.75 18.58 -4.79
N ARG A 100 11.86 19.43 -4.29
CA ARG A 100 11.99 20.12 -3.01
C ARG A 100 12.08 19.14 -1.83
N ILE A 101 11.20 18.13 -1.79
CA ILE A 101 11.25 17.09 -0.75
C ILE A 101 12.54 16.27 -0.88
N GLY A 102 12.92 15.90 -2.11
CA GLY A 102 14.17 15.19 -2.37
C GLY A 102 15.39 15.92 -1.83
N GLU A 103 15.47 17.27 -1.99
CA GLU A 103 16.55 18.08 -1.41
C GLU A 103 16.54 18.08 0.13
N MET A 104 15.35 18.07 0.75
CA MET A 104 15.25 17.99 2.22
C MET A 104 15.68 16.63 2.74
N LEU A 105 15.28 15.54 2.07
CA LEU A 105 15.74 14.19 2.38
C LEU A 105 17.25 14.05 2.22
N ASP A 106 17.82 14.71 1.21
CA ASP A 106 19.28 14.75 1.00
C ASP A 106 20.01 15.45 2.15
N LYS A 107 19.52 16.63 2.57
CA LYS A 107 20.08 17.38 3.71
C LYS A 107 20.14 16.57 5.00
N VAL A 108 19.16 15.69 5.24
CA VAL A 108 19.15 14.81 6.41
C VAL A 108 19.79 13.44 6.15
N GLY A 109 20.33 13.19 4.94
CA GLY A 109 20.98 11.94 4.55
C GLY A 109 20.02 10.76 4.44
N LEU A 110 18.79 10.99 3.99
CA LEU A 110 17.76 9.98 3.72
C LEU A 110 17.47 9.83 2.22
N ARG A 111 18.13 10.57 1.36
CA ARG A 111 17.97 10.40 -0.09
C ARG A 111 18.77 9.20 -0.56
N HIS A 112 18.07 8.18 -1.03
CA HIS A 112 18.69 6.92 -1.43
C HIS A 112 18.50 6.60 -2.92
N GLY A 113 17.70 7.39 -3.63
CA GLY A 113 17.35 7.13 -5.02
C GLY A 113 16.55 5.84 -5.22
N GLY A 114 16.33 5.48 -6.48
CA GLY A 114 15.61 4.27 -6.84
C GLY A 114 14.08 4.40 -6.70
N ARG A 115 13.39 3.27 -6.81
CA ARG A 115 11.90 3.20 -6.82
C ARG A 115 11.22 3.58 -5.50
N TYR A 116 11.92 3.49 -4.39
CA TYR A 116 11.37 3.78 -3.05
C TYR A 116 11.25 5.27 -2.78
N GLU A 117 12.12 6.08 -3.36
CA GLU A 117 12.09 7.54 -3.19
C GLU A 117 10.80 8.18 -3.71
N PRO A 118 10.31 7.90 -4.94
CA PRO A 118 9.01 8.40 -5.39
C PRO A 118 7.86 8.01 -4.47
N LEU A 119 7.83 6.78 -3.99
CA LEU A 119 6.79 6.30 -3.08
C LEU A 119 6.84 7.03 -1.74
N THR A 120 8.04 7.22 -1.20
CA THR A 120 8.26 8.00 0.03
C THR A 120 7.76 9.43 -0.14
N VAL A 121 8.15 10.10 -1.23
CA VAL A 121 7.70 11.47 -1.52
C VAL A 121 6.19 11.56 -1.66
N LEU A 122 5.55 10.63 -2.39
CA LEU A 122 4.09 10.60 -2.53
C LEU A 122 3.37 10.43 -1.19
N ILE A 123 3.91 9.60 -0.30
CA ILE A 123 3.37 9.42 1.05
C ILE A 123 3.51 10.71 1.85
N LEU A 124 4.67 11.36 1.81
CA LEU A 124 4.89 12.64 2.50
C LEU A 124 3.99 13.76 1.96
N MET A 125 3.74 13.79 0.65
CA MET A 125 2.80 14.74 0.02
C MET A 125 1.34 14.47 0.37
N SER A 126 0.99 13.27 0.79
CA SER A 126 -0.40 12.90 1.14
C SER A 126 -0.77 13.17 2.60
N ALA A 127 0.11 13.79 3.37
CA ALA A 127 -0.16 14.17 4.77
C ALA A 127 -1.38 15.11 4.86
N PRO A 128 -2.30 14.88 5.82
CA PRO A 128 -3.56 15.62 5.88
C PRO A 128 -3.42 17.08 6.33
N GLU A 129 -2.36 17.43 7.02
CA GLU A 129 -2.10 18.79 7.49
C GLU A 129 -1.18 19.54 6.53
N HIS A 130 -1.71 20.57 5.89
CA HIS A 130 -1.29 21.16 4.62
C HIS A 130 -0.22 22.23 4.67
N ASP A 131 0.63 22.21 5.65
CA ASP A 131 1.88 22.95 5.52
C ASP A 131 2.83 22.15 4.65
N ALA A 132 3.45 22.82 3.68
CA ALA A 132 4.42 22.17 2.81
C ALA A 132 5.47 21.43 3.63
N PHE A 133 5.75 20.16 3.30
CA PHE A 133 6.77 19.34 3.98
C PHE A 133 8.03 20.14 4.28
N SER A 134 8.41 20.18 5.54
CA SER A 134 9.47 21.05 6.06
C SER A 134 10.74 20.28 6.40
N LEU A 135 11.84 21.00 6.62
CA LEU A 135 13.08 20.38 7.10
C LEU A 135 12.91 19.74 8.47
N LEU A 136 12.05 20.30 9.33
CA LEU A 136 11.74 19.72 10.65
C LEU A 136 11.09 18.34 10.52
N GLU A 137 10.19 18.17 9.56
CA GLU A 137 9.56 16.88 9.27
C GLU A 137 10.57 15.89 8.68
N ALA A 138 11.51 16.35 7.85
CA ALA A 138 12.60 15.52 7.36
C ALA A 138 13.54 15.06 8.49
N GLU A 139 13.86 15.96 9.44
CA GLU A 139 14.62 15.62 10.65
C GLU A 139 13.87 14.62 11.54
N ARG A 140 12.56 14.80 11.72
CA ARG A 140 11.70 13.86 12.42
C ARG A 140 11.70 12.48 11.77
N LEU A 141 11.57 12.42 10.45
CA LEU A 141 11.67 11.18 9.67
C LEU A 141 13.02 10.50 9.89
N LYS A 142 14.11 11.28 9.88
CA LYS A 142 15.46 10.79 10.18
C LYS A 142 15.58 10.20 11.58
N VAL A 143 15.05 10.89 12.59
CA VAL A 143 15.05 10.39 13.98
C VAL A 143 14.32 9.06 14.05
N LEU A 144 13.12 8.97 13.47
CA LEU A 144 12.32 7.75 13.46
C LEU A 144 13.07 6.59 12.77
N HIS A 145 13.67 6.84 11.59
CA HIS A 145 14.48 5.85 10.88
C HIS A 145 15.65 5.34 11.73
N ILE A 146 16.37 6.25 12.40
CA ILE A 146 17.49 5.89 13.29
C ILE A 146 17.00 5.05 14.48
N GLN A 147 15.86 5.40 15.08
CA GLN A 147 15.32 4.66 16.22
C GLN A 147 14.88 3.25 15.83
N LEU A 148 14.15 3.10 14.71
CA LEU A 148 13.76 1.79 14.19
C LEU A 148 14.98 0.92 13.84
N LYS A 149 16.00 1.53 13.23
CA LYS A 149 17.24 0.84 12.90
C LYS A 149 18.02 0.32 14.12
N LYS A 150 17.85 0.91 15.30
CA LYS A 150 18.48 0.39 16.53
C LYS A 150 17.92 -0.99 16.91
N PHE A 151 16.64 -1.26 16.65
CA PHE A 151 16.02 -2.55 16.95
C PHE A 151 16.40 -3.62 15.92
N HIS A 152 16.42 -3.25 14.62
CA HIS A 152 16.62 -4.17 13.50
C HIS A 152 17.60 -3.62 12.47
N TRP A 153 18.86 -3.41 12.88
CA TRP A 153 19.87 -2.73 12.06
C TRP A 153 20.15 -3.40 10.71
N TRP A 154 19.94 -4.72 10.62
CA TRP A 154 20.14 -5.50 9.38
C TRP A 154 18.91 -5.59 8.47
N LEU A 155 17.73 -5.31 9.00
CA LEU A 155 16.47 -5.31 8.25
C LEU A 155 16.09 -3.90 7.78
N THR A 156 16.43 -2.85 8.54
CA THR A 156 16.00 -1.48 8.24
C THR A 156 16.87 -0.84 7.16
N GLY A 157 16.35 -0.77 5.95
CA GLY A 157 17.00 -0.26 4.75
C GLY A 157 16.27 0.90 4.09
N LYS A 158 16.58 1.13 2.81
CA LYS A 158 15.94 2.15 1.96
C LYS A 158 14.53 1.77 1.54
N ASP A 159 14.24 0.51 1.49
CA ASP A 159 12.96 -0.11 1.17
C ASP A 159 11.90 0.10 2.26
N ASP A 160 12.33 0.34 3.51
CA ASP A 160 11.43 0.69 4.61
C ASP A 160 11.02 2.16 4.62
N LEU A 161 11.71 3.03 3.88
CA LEU A 161 11.42 4.48 3.92
C LEU A 161 9.95 4.83 3.61
N PRO A 162 9.26 4.19 2.66
CA PRO A 162 7.83 4.45 2.46
C PRO A 162 6.99 4.17 3.72
N ALA A 163 7.21 3.04 4.39
CA ALA A 163 6.50 2.70 5.63
C ALA A 163 6.87 3.67 6.79
N ILE A 164 8.16 4.02 6.90
CA ILE A 164 8.64 4.99 7.89
C ILE A 164 8.08 6.39 7.62
N ALA A 165 7.92 6.78 6.36
CA ALA A 165 7.27 8.04 5.98
C ALA A 165 5.79 8.08 6.42
N ALA A 166 5.08 6.97 6.28
CA ALA A 166 3.72 6.85 6.81
C ALA A 166 3.69 6.95 8.34
N LEU A 167 4.61 6.28 9.04
CA LEU A 167 4.75 6.37 10.50
C LEU A 167 5.08 7.79 10.98
N ALA A 168 5.90 8.53 10.22
CA ALA A 168 6.28 9.89 10.58
C ALA A 168 5.09 10.87 10.57
N GLN A 169 3.98 10.53 9.93
CA GLN A 169 2.74 11.31 9.94
C GLN A 169 1.93 11.12 11.24
N ILE A 170 2.24 10.10 12.05
CA ILE A 170 1.57 9.90 13.34
C ILE A 170 2.01 11.01 14.30
N PRO A 171 1.09 11.77 14.93
CA PRO A 171 1.44 12.78 15.90
C PRO A 171 2.22 12.20 17.09
N GLY A 172 3.13 13.00 17.68
CA GLY A 172 3.83 12.63 18.92
C GLY A 172 5.35 12.45 18.72
N ASN A 173 5.99 11.85 19.72
CA ASN A 173 7.44 11.68 19.78
C ASN A 173 7.89 10.48 18.93
N ALA A 174 8.92 10.66 18.11
CA ALA A 174 9.43 9.63 17.20
C ALA A 174 9.98 8.40 17.93
N GLU A 175 10.61 8.59 19.11
CA GLU A 175 11.12 7.50 19.93
C GLU A 175 9.99 6.64 20.49
N VAL A 176 8.87 7.26 20.88
CA VAL A 176 7.67 6.55 21.36
C VAL A 176 7.03 5.76 20.23
N ILE A 177 6.93 6.33 19.01
CA ILE A 177 6.41 5.64 17.84
C ILE A 177 7.28 4.43 17.51
N ALA A 178 8.61 4.59 17.50
CA ALA A 178 9.53 3.49 17.27
C ALA A 178 9.42 2.38 18.34
N ALA A 179 9.31 2.76 19.62
CA ALA A 179 9.13 1.80 20.71
C ALA A 179 7.79 1.04 20.60
N ASN A 180 6.71 1.72 20.21
CA ASN A 180 5.41 1.09 19.98
C ASN A 180 5.48 0.11 18.79
N THR A 181 6.16 0.48 17.71
CA THR A 181 6.39 -0.38 16.55
C THR A 181 7.17 -1.64 16.94
N GLU A 182 8.22 -1.48 17.75
CA GLU A 182 8.99 -2.63 18.27
C GLU A 182 8.15 -3.52 19.18
N ALA A 183 7.34 -2.94 20.06
CA ALA A 183 6.45 -3.71 20.92
C ALA A 183 5.46 -4.57 20.10
N ILE A 184 4.93 -4.04 19.01
CA ILE A 184 4.09 -4.79 18.07
C ILE A 184 4.89 -5.93 17.45
N TYR A 185 6.09 -5.66 16.91
CA TYR A 185 6.96 -6.67 16.31
C TYR A 185 7.22 -7.83 17.27
N GLN A 186 7.62 -7.53 18.51
CA GLN A 186 7.89 -8.53 19.54
C GLN A 186 6.64 -9.33 19.90
N ARG A 187 5.49 -8.67 19.97
CA ARG A 187 4.22 -9.34 20.27
C ARG A 187 3.82 -10.34 19.18
N LEU A 188 3.93 -9.94 17.92
CA LEU A 188 3.64 -10.80 16.76
C LEU A 188 4.64 -11.96 16.69
N ASN A 189 5.93 -11.68 16.88
CA ASN A 189 6.95 -12.73 16.91
C ASN A 189 6.73 -13.74 18.04
N ALA A 190 6.39 -13.28 19.25
CA ALA A 190 6.06 -14.15 20.37
C ALA A 190 4.82 -15.03 20.11
N ALA A 191 3.93 -14.62 19.21
CA ALA A 191 2.80 -15.43 18.75
C ALA A 191 3.18 -16.44 17.65
N GLY A 192 4.46 -16.55 17.28
CA GLY A 192 4.98 -17.57 16.36
C GLY A 192 5.21 -17.07 14.93
N LEU A 193 5.08 -15.77 14.63
CA LEU A 193 5.36 -15.25 13.30
C LEU A 193 6.86 -15.26 13.01
N ILE A 194 7.20 -15.56 11.76
CA ILE A 194 8.59 -15.66 11.30
C ILE A 194 9.23 -14.28 11.27
N LYS A 195 10.40 -14.15 11.90
CA LYS A 195 11.23 -12.94 11.85
C LYS A 195 11.69 -12.64 10.43
N GLY A 196 11.72 -11.37 10.07
CA GLY A 196 12.19 -10.88 8.78
C GLY A 196 11.46 -9.64 8.31
N ASP A 197 11.71 -9.25 7.06
CA ASP A 197 11.22 -8.01 6.45
C ASP A 197 9.69 -7.93 6.44
N HIS A 198 8.99 -9.03 6.15
CA HIS A 198 7.53 -9.04 6.13
C HIS A 198 6.91 -8.78 7.52
N LEU A 199 7.49 -9.34 8.58
CA LEU A 199 7.04 -9.07 9.93
C LEU A 199 7.35 -7.62 10.33
N GLN A 200 8.51 -7.12 9.92
CA GLN A 200 8.88 -5.72 10.14
C GLN A 200 7.93 -4.77 9.44
N THR A 201 7.65 -5.00 8.16
CA THR A 201 6.68 -4.19 7.38
C THR A 201 5.32 -4.19 8.07
N ALA A 202 4.78 -5.35 8.44
CA ALA A 202 3.51 -5.42 9.16
C ALA A 202 3.55 -4.63 10.48
N ALA A 203 4.64 -4.74 11.24
CA ALA A 203 4.83 -3.98 12.49
C ALA A 203 4.93 -2.46 12.25
N HIS A 204 5.51 -2.02 11.13
CA HIS A 204 5.54 -0.61 10.74
C HIS A 204 4.16 -0.05 10.35
N LEU A 205 3.27 -0.89 9.80
CA LEU A 205 1.95 -0.47 9.35
C LEU A 205 0.92 -0.42 10.49
N LEU A 206 1.05 -1.28 11.48
CA LEU A 206 0.06 -1.43 12.55
C LEU A 206 -0.11 -0.20 13.46
N PRO A 207 0.91 0.61 13.79
CA PRO A 207 0.69 1.85 14.55
C PRO A 207 -0.25 2.84 13.86
N LEU A 208 -0.39 2.76 12.53
CA LEU A 208 -1.32 3.61 11.76
C LEU A 208 -2.79 3.32 12.07
N THR A 209 -3.11 2.21 12.75
CA THR A 209 -4.45 1.96 13.30
C THR A 209 -4.86 2.96 14.39
N GLY A 210 -3.90 3.67 15.00
CA GLY A 210 -4.13 4.50 16.17
C GLY A 210 -4.38 3.72 17.47
N LEU A 211 -4.34 2.40 17.42
CA LEU A 211 -4.53 1.53 18.59
C LEU A 211 -3.26 1.44 19.43
N ARG A 212 -3.40 1.06 20.70
CA ARG A 212 -2.25 0.70 21.54
C ARG A 212 -1.55 -0.53 20.94
N PRO A 213 -0.23 -0.70 21.16
CA PRO A 213 0.54 -1.79 20.56
C PRO A 213 -0.07 -3.18 20.75
N ASP A 214 -0.53 -3.50 21.95
CA ASP A 214 -1.16 -4.79 22.26
C ASP A 214 -2.49 -4.97 21.51
N ASP A 215 -3.31 -3.91 21.44
CA ASP A 215 -4.61 -3.96 20.78
C ASP A 215 -4.44 -4.10 19.26
N ALA A 216 -3.48 -3.39 18.66
CA ALA A 216 -3.13 -3.50 17.24
C ALA A 216 -2.64 -4.93 16.90
N ALA A 217 -1.72 -5.46 17.69
CA ALA A 217 -1.23 -6.83 17.52
C ALA A 217 -2.35 -7.87 17.72
N ASN A 218 -3.21 -7.71 18.73
CA ASN A 218 -4.33 -8.63 18.98
C ASN A 218 -5.33 -8.62 17.81
N ARG A 219 -5.58 -7.45 17.19
CA ARG A 219 -6.45 -7.33 16.02
C ARG A 219 -5.86 -8.07 14.83
N TRP A 220 -4.57 -7.91 14.55
CA TRP A 220 -3.87 -8.65 13.52
C TRP A 220 -3.93 -10.17 13.76
N LEU A 221 -3.67 -10.60 15.00
CA LEU A 221 -3.75 -12.02 15.40
C LEU A 221 -5.18 -12.58 15.31
N ALA A 222 -6.21 -11.76 15.51
CA ALA A 222 -7.59 -12.16 15.31
C ALA A 222 -7.90 -12.45 13.83
N LEU A 223 -7.37 -11.62 12.91
CA LEU A 223 -7.47 -11.87 11.46
C LEU A 223 -6.72 -13.15 11.07
N MET A 224 -5.51 -13.37 11.59
CA MET A 224 -4.75 -14.60 11.36
C MET A 224 -5.56 -15.85 11.77
N ARG A 225 -6.12 -15.85 12.98
CA ARG A 225 -6.96 -16.97 13.46
C ARG A 225 -8.21 -17.18 12.60
N ALA A 226 -8.81 -16.12 12.11
CA ALA A 226 -9.95 -16.20 11.20
C ALA A 226 -9.57 -16.79 9.85
N MET A 227 -8.35 -16.47 9.34
CA MET A 227 -7.80 -17.11 8.12
C MET A 227 -7.53 -18.60 8.34
N GLU A 228 -6.92 -18.96 9.48
CA GLU A 228 -6.68 -20.36 9.85
C GLU A 228 -7.99 -21.15 9.99
N ALA A 229 -9.00 -20.57 10.62
CA ALA A 229 -10.33 -21.17 10.73
C ALA A 229 -11.02 -21.37 9.37
N ALA A 230 -10.68 -20.53 8.38
CA ALA A 230 -11.11 -20.68 6.99
C ALA A 230 -10.18 -21.61 6.18
N HIS A 231 -9.25 -22.32 6.82
CA HIS A 231 -8.28 -23.24 6.20
C HIS A 231 -7.31 -22.54 5.21
N ILE A 232 -7.02 -21.27 5.43
CA ILE A 232 -6.04 -20.52 4.65
C ILE A 232 -4.72 -20.46 5.42
N THR A 233 -3.68 -21.03 4.84
CA THR A 233 -2.31 -20.93 5.38
C THR A 233 -1.73 -19.56 5.07
N LEU A 234 -1.30 -18.85 6.11
CA LEU A 234 -0.61 -17.58 5.96
C LEU A 234 0.88 -17.80 5.70
N LEU A 235 1.37 -17.18 4.63
CA LEU A 235 2.79 -17.07 4.34
C LEU A 235 3.31 -15.74 4.89
N PRO A 236 4.62 -15.59 5.15
CA PRO A 236 5.20 -14.30 5.53
C PRO A 236 4.83 -13.15 4.58
N THR A 237 4.79 -13.41 3.28
CA THR A 237 4.37 -12.47 2.23
C THR A 237 2.93 -11.97 2.35
N HIS A 238 2.14 -12.49 3.27
CA HIS A 238 0.76 -12.07 3.53
C HIS A 238 0.62 -11.18 4.78
N TYR A 239 1.72 -10.94 5.53
CA TYR A 239 1.64 -10.24 6.82
C TYR A 239 1.24 -8.77 6.66
N ASP A 240 1.70 -8.12 5.62
CA ASP A 240 1.35 -6.75 5.25
C ASP A 240 -0.14 -6.62 4.85
N ALA A 241 -0.69 -7.59 4.10
CA ALA A 241 -2.11 -7.62 3.75
C ALA A 241 -3.00 -7.64 5.02
N LEU A 242 -2.65 -8.43 6.03
CA LEU A 242 -3.37 -8.44 7.29
C LEU A 242 -3.17 -7.14 8.08
N ALA A 243 -2.03 -6.47 7.96
CA ALA A 243 -1.81 -5.17 8.58
C ALA A 243 -2.72 -4.09 7.98
N ILE A 244 -2.97 -4.13 6.67
CA ILE A 244 -3.97 -3.28 6.00
C ILE A 244 -5.37 -3.58 6.54
N LEU A 245 -5.76 -4.83 6.57
CA LEU A 245 -7.08 -5.24 7.07
C LEU A 245 -7.28 -4.94 8.56
N SER A 246 -6.19 -4.81 9.33
CA SER A 246 -6.24 -4.43 10.75
C SER A 246 -6.67 -2.97 10.97
N GLN A 247 -6.70 -2.15 9.91
CA GLN A 247 -7.25 -0.80 9.96
C GLN A 247 -8.78 -0.78 10.09
N LEU A 248 -9.44 -1.91 9.77
CA LEU A 248 -10.89 -2.04 9.76
C LEU A 248 -11.44 -2.30 11.17
N GLU A 249 -12.59 -1.72 11.51
CA GLU A 249 -13.25 -1.91 12.80
C GLU A 249 -14.14 -3.16 12.87
N GLN A 250 -14.49 -3.74 11.72
CA GLN A 250 -15.38 -4.88 11.63
C GLN A 250 -14.78 -6.13 12.29
N PRO A 251 -15.61 -7.09 12.73
CA PRO A 251 -15.14 -8.37 13.26
C PRO A 251 -14.23 -9.12 12.28
N ALA A 252 -13.15 -9.72 12.78
CA ALA A 252 -12.16 -10.41 11.95
C ALA A 252 -12.76 -11.49 11.04
N THR A 253 -13.77 -12.20 11.52
CA THR A 253 -14.49 -13.22 10.72
C THR A 253 -15.18 -12.62 9.52
N MET A 254 -15.88 -11.48 9.68
CA MET A 254 -16.53 -10.76 8.58
C MET A 254 -15.50 -10.23 7.57
N VAL A 255 -14.40 -9.66 8.07
CA VAL A 255 -13.33 -9.14 7.21
C VAL A 255 -12.72 -10.26 6.36
N VAL A 256 -12.42 -11.41 6.98
CA VAL A 256 -11.85 -12.57 6.28
C VAL A 256 -12.85 -13.19 5.30
N GLU A 257 -14.10 -13.32 5.68
CA GLU A 257 -15.15 -13.81 4.78
C GLU A 257 -15.24 -12.94 3.51
N ARG A 258 -15.22 -11.60 3.69
CA ARG A 258 -15.23 -10.66 2.56
C ARG A 258 -13.97 -10.74 1.72
N LEU A 259 -12.80 -10.83 2.36
CA LEU A 259 -11.50 -11.02 1.71
C LEU A 259 -11.52 -12.25 0.80
N LEU A 260 -12.02 -13.38 1.30
CA LEU A 260 -12.05 -14.63 0.54
C LEU A 260 -13.05 -14.56 -0.62
N ALA A 261 -14.14 -13.83 -0.47
CA ALA A 261 -15.08 -13.57 -1.57
C ALA A 261 -14.41 -12.74 -2.68
N VAL A 262 -13.75 -11.63 -2.32
CA VAL A 262 -13.02 -10.78 -3.28
C VAL A 262 -11.91 -11.58 -3.98
N ARG A 263 -11.11 -12.32 -3.20
CA ARG A 263 -10.02 -13.14 -3.75
C ARG A 263 -10.51 -14.18 -4.74
N ARG A 264 -11.56 -14.92 -4.39
CA ARG A 264 -12.16 -15.92 -5.29
C ARG A 264 -12.58 -15.32 -6.63
N GLU A 265 -13.19 -14.17 -6.59
CA GLU A 265 -13.60 -13.46 -7.81
C GLU A 265 -12.39 -12.95 -8.62
N LEU A 266 -11.32 -12.49 -7.97
CA LEU A 266 -10.07 -12.13 -8.65
C LEU A 266 -9.44 -13.34 -9.33
N ASP A 267 -9.31 -14.46 -8.63
CA ASP A 267 -8.69 -15.69 -9.16
C ASP A 267 -9.47 -16.25 -10.36
N LEU A 268 -10.81 -16.09 -10.39
CA LEU A 268 -11.67 -16.52 -11.50
C LEU A 268 -11.57 -15.63 -12.74
N THR A 269 -11.34 -14.35 -12.56
CA THR A 269 -11.46 -13.35 -13.63
C THR A 269 -10.12 -12.78 -14.09
N THR A 270 -9.09 -12.96 -13.29
CA THR A 270 -7.71 -12.53 -13.58
C THR A 270 -6.74 -13.66 -13.18
N PRO A 271 -6.79 -14.83 -13.86
CA PRO A 271 -6.00 -16.01 -13.47
C PRO A 271 -4.49 -15.77 -13.47
N ASP A 272 -4.00 -14.82 -14.28
CA ASP A 272 -2.59 -14.43 -14.30
C ASP A 272 -2.14 -13.69 -13.02
N MET A 273 -3.07 -13.37 -12.12
CA MET A 273 -2.81 -12.76 -10.82
C MET A 273 -2.87 -13.75 -9.66
N ALA A 274 -3.05 -15.03 -9.93
CA ALA A 274 -3.11 -16.05 -8.88
C ALA A 274 -1.80 -16.07 -8.06
N GLY A 275 -1.92 -16.23 -6.74
CA GLY A 275 -0.79 -16.29 -5.83
C GLY A 275 -0.78 -15.20 -4.75
N THR A 276 0.42 -14.84 -4.28
CA THR A 276 0.61 -13.86 -3.19
C THR A 276 0.06 -12.48 -3.55
N SER A 277 0.29 -12.04 -4.78
CA SER A 277 -0.19 -10.74 -5.28
C SER A 277 -1.72 -10.63 -5.26
N SER A 278 -2.44 -11.73 -5.48
CA SER A 278 -3.92 -11.71 -5.44
C SER A 278 -4.46 -11.49 -4.03
N LEU A 279 -3.78 -12.00 -3.00
CA LEU A 279 -4.22 -11.78 -1.62
C LEU A 279 -4.03 -10.33 -1.18
N SER A 280 -2.90 -9.72 -1.49
CA SER A 280 -2.63 -8.32 -1.18
C SER A 280 -3.61 -7.39 -1.89
N LEU A 281 -3.85 -7.60 -3.18
CA LEU A 281 -4.85 -6.84 -3.94
C LEU A 281 -6.28 -7.07 -3.40
N ALA A 282 -6.61 -8.32 -3.05
CA ALA A 282 -7.90 -8.63 -2.43
C ALA A 282 -8.06 -7.94 -1.07
N ALA A 283 -6.99 -7.84 -0.27
CA ALA A 283 -7.00 -7.13 1.01
C ALA A 283 -7.28 -5.64 0.82
N ASP A 284 -6.61 -5.00 -0.13
CA ASP A 284 -6.85 -3.61 -0.46
C ASP A 284 -8.28 -3.37 -0.92
N LEU A 285 -8.77 -4.13 -1.89
CA LEU A 285 -10.15 -4.02 -2.38
C LEU A 285 -11.19 -4.30 -1.29
N THR A 286 -10.90 -5.24 -0.38
CA THR A 286 -11.75 -5.54 0.78
C THR A 286 -11.77 -4.36 1.76
N ALA A 287 -10.60 -3.77 2.04
CA ALA A 287 -10.54 -2.59 2.88
C ALA A 287 -11.35 -1.45 2.29
N LEU A 288 -11.24 -1.21 0.97
CA LEU A 288 -12.00 -0.21 0.25
C LEU A 288 -13.52 -0.42 0.34
N ASP A 289 -13.94 -1.67 0.24
CA ASP A 289 -15.35 -2.05 0.30
C ASP A 289 -15.92 -1.87 1.71
N LEU A 290 -15.22 -2.33 2.72
CA LEU A 290 -15.67 -2.31 4.11
C LEU A 290 -15.58 -0.94 4.79
N ILE A 291 -14.71 -0.04 4.33
CA ILE A 291 -14.66 1.34 4.83
C ILE A 291 -15.96 2.09 4.54
N ARG A 292 -16.58 1.83 3.41
CA ARG A 292 -17.85 2.48 3.03
C ARG A 292 -19.03 2.08 3.93
N TYR A 293 -18.90 0.97 4.68
CA TYR A 293 -19.95 0.42 5.48
C TYR A 293 -19.48 0.21 6.91
N ARG A 294 -19.89 1.09 7.84
CA ARG A 294 -19.87 0.75 9.25
C ARG A 294 -20.82 -0.42 9.53
N ALA A 295 -20.54 -1.15 10.59
CA ALA A 295 -21.41 -2.24 11.06
C ALA A 295 -22.86 -1.78 11.34
N ASP A 296 -23.08 -0.49 11.60
CA ASP A 296 -24.37 0.15 11.86
C ASP A 296 -25.00 0.82 10.62
N GLY A 297 -24.33 0.73 9.45
CA GLY A 297 -24.79 1.36 8.21
C GLY A 297 -24.55 2.89 8.14
N SER A 298 -23.92 3.50 9.14
CA SER A 298 -23.58 4.91 9.12
C SER A 298 -22.32 5.18 8.30
N THR A 299 -22.26 6.32 7.64
CA THR A 299 -21.02 6.77 6.96
C THR A 299 -20.02 7.24 8.02
N PRO A 300 -18.77 6.70 8.05
CA PRO A 300 -17.79 7.12 9.06
C PRO A 300 -17.46 8.61 8.96
N VAL A 301 -17.39 9.28 10.10
CA VAL A 301 -16.93 10.68 10.18
C VAL A 301 -15.44 10.79 9.74
N LEU A 302 -14.69 9.70 9.78
CA LEU A 302 -13.30 9.58 9.34
C LEU A 302 -13.18 9.15 7.86
N ALA A 303 -14.26 9.22 7.07
CA ALA A 303 -14.30 8.73 5.69
C ALA A 303 -13.28 9.40 4.75
N GLU A 304 -12.77 10.59 5.08
CA GLU A 304 -11.77 11.30 4.27
C GLU A 304 -10.33 10.92 4.61
N GLU A 305 -10.00 10.70 5.88
CA GLU A 305 -8.63 10.36 6.31
C GLU A 305 -8.27 8.88 6.10
N LEU A 306 -9.23 7.97 6.30
CA LEU A 306 -8.96 6.54 6.21
C LEU A 306 -8.60 6.08 4.79
N PRO A 307 -9.24 6.57 3.70
CA PRO A 307 -8.79 6.30 2.33
C PRO A 307 -7.39 6.83 2.04
N GLN A 308 -6.97 7.94 2.63
CA GLN A 308 -5.61 8.48 2.47
C GLN A 308 -4.59 7.62 3.19
N ARG A 309 -4.87 7.19 4.43
CA ARG A 309 -4.03 6.26 5.19
C ARG A 309 -3.88 4.93 4.47
N LEU A 310 -4.96 4.37 3.95
CA LEU A 310 -4.91 3.13 3.18
C LEU A 310 -4.07 3.25 1.91
N HIS A 311 -4.07 4.41 1.25
CA HIS A 311 -3.20 4.63 0.12
C HIS A 311 -1.72 4.65 0.50
N ALA A 312 -1.37 5.31 1.60
CA ALA A 312 -0.02 5.28 2.13
C ALA A 312 0.40 3.83 2.49
N LEU A 313 -0.52 3.07 3.07
CA LEU A 313 -0.34 1.65 3.39
C LEU A 313 -0.16 0.81 2.14
N SER A 314 -1.05 0.95 1.15
CA SER A 314 -0.94 0.22 -0.12
C SER A 314 0.35 0.57 -0.86
N LEU A 315 0.80 1.83 -0.85
CA LEU A 315 2.08 2.23 -1.43
C LEU A 315 3.26 1.61 -0.71
N ALA A 316 3.21 1.54 0.62
CA ALA A 316 4.27 0.91 1.42
C ALA A 316 4.34 -0.60 1.15
N THR A 317 3.21 -1.28 1.00
CA THR A 317 3.14 -2.72 0.70
C THR A 317 3.50 -3.05 -0.74
N MET A 318 3.22 -2.16 -1.71
CA MET A 318 3.69 -2.32 -3.10
C MET A 318 5.18 -2.56 -3.21
N VAL A 319 5.96 -1.97 -2.32
CA VAL A 319 7.42 -2.14 -2.26
C VAL A 319 7.76 -3.62 -2.09
N GLN A 320 7.15 -4.28 -1.12
CA GLN A 320 7.42 -5.69 -0.81
C GLN A 320 6.96 -6.62 -1.95
N VAL A 321 5.75 -6.42 -2.46
CA VAL A 321 5.22 -7.23 -3.57
C VAL A 321 6.06 -7.06 -4.83
N SER A 322 6.48 -5.83 -5.16
CA SER A 322 7.33 -5.58 -6.34
C SER A 322 8.72 -6.19 -6.22
N GLN A 323 9.25 -6.32 -5.01
CA GLN A 323 10.56 -6.91 -4.77
C GLN A 323 10.55 -8.42 -5.01
N VAL A 324 9.53 -9.11 -4.50
CA VAL A 324 9.34 -10.55 -4.74
C VAL A 324 9.22 -10.85 -6.24
N GLU A 325 8.45 -10.09 -6.99
CA GLU A 325 8.27 -10.33 -8.43
C GLU A 325 9.52 -10.01 -9.28
N ILE A 326 10.37 -9.08 -8.85
CA ILE A 326 11.61 -8.76 -9.58
C ILE A 326 12.73 -9.73 -9.24
N ASP A 327 12.88 -10.11 -7.98
CA ASP A 327 13.94 -11.03 -7.53
C ASP A 327 13.74 -12.43 -8.08
N PHE A 328 12.49 -12.86 -8.32
CA PHE A 328 12.15 -14.13 -8.94
C PHE A 328 12.03 -14.07 -10.47
N GLY A 329 12.23 -12.92 -11.10
CA GLY A 329 12.17 -12.75 -12.56
C GLY A 329 10.81 -13.14 -13.09
N VAL A 330 9.85 -12.26 -12.98
CA VAL A 330 8.49 -12.44 -13.55
C VAL A 330 8.62 -12.72 -15.05
N GLY A 331 8.53 -13.96 -15.45
CA GLY A 331 8.76 -14.44 -16.81
C GLY A 331 9.66 -15.67 -16.88
N ALA A 332 10.37 -16.03 -15.78
CA ALA A 332 11.26 -17.17 -15.72
C ALA A 332 10.64 -18.44 -15.07
N LEU A 333 9.51 -18.30 -14.35
CA LEU A 333 8.85 -19.46 -13.72
C LEU A 333 7.49 -19.71 -14.39
N PRO A 334 7.23 -20.95 -14.80
CA PRO A 334 5.90 -21.32 -15.27
C PRO A 334 4.87 -21.17 -14.14
N PRO A 335 3.60 -20.83 -14.46
CA PRO A 335 2.56 -20.57 -13.45
C PRO A 335 2.29 -21.73 -12.47
N VAL A 336 2.82 -22.89 -12.74
CA VAL A 336 2.63 -24.12 -11.95
C VAL A 336 3.57 -24.22 -10.73
N ALA A 337 4.58 -23.36 -10.60
CA ALA A 337 5.58 -23.43 -9.52
C ALA A 337 5.19 -22.67 -8.22
N TRP A 338 4.12 -21.92 -8.22
CA TRP A 338 3.69 -21.08 -7.10
C TRP A 338 2.94 -21.72 -5.93
N PRO A 339 2.39 -22.96 -6.01
CA PRO A 339 1.73 -23.57 -4.86
C PRO A 339 2.67 -24.03 -3.74
N TYR A 340 3.99 -23.96 -3.94
CA TYR A 340 4.97 -24.61 -3.04
C TYR A 340 6.08 -23.68 -2.51
N LEU A 341 5.97 -22.34 -2.69
CA LEU A 341 6.90 -21.39 -2.08
C LEU A 341 6.23 -20.50 -1.05
#